data_fc8a6110955d5e0c8ec8b4a55273e275
#
_entry.id   fc8a6110955d5e0c8ec8b4a55273e275
#
_cell.length_a   1.000
_cell.length_b   1.000
_cell.length_c   1.000
_cell.angle_alpha   90.00
_cell.angle_beta   90.00
_cell.angle_gamma   90.00
#
_symmetry.space_group_name_H-M   'P 1'
#
loop_
_entity.id
_entity.type
_entity.pdbx_description
1 polymer ?
#
loop_
_entity_poly.entity_id
_entity_poly.type
_entity_poly.pdbx_seq_one_letter_code
_entity_poly.pdbx_strand_id
1 'polypeptide(L)'
;MDFNELRNERENKHTLLRVNLIGGFLGVCLLIFAGLLFYTQKINGAEYLSQSVRTITRSEKVEASRGIITDRNGKVLISNRLTYTLVFSDEEFESDTDCNDAIFRLLELCRSNNVKWTDTLPVSKEPPFTYTTPTDEGAFREYLKSEDLPAITVGTLRPTQEAPLFMAQLRKLYGVADSYSDTDARAIIGVRYQLALRDIAGGTYTFASDVSVELINQVVDGRYAGVTTGTASARVYDTTYAAHVLGRGVLAGQRQRGIPGQRVFHVRSGGRERRVEGRRGVSPR
;
A
#
# COMPACT_ATOMS: atom_id res chain seq x y z
N MET A 1 -31.45 80.84 7.77
CA MET A 1 -31.19 79.41 7.80
C MET A 1 -31.38 78.89 6.41
N ASP A 2 -30.27 78.53 5.76
CA ASP A 2 -30.20 78.34 4.31
C ASP A 2 -30.76 76.94 3.95
N PHE A 3 -31.60 76.87 2.94
CA PHE A 3 -32.29 75.69 2.51
C PHE A 3 -31.27 74.56 2.10
N ASN A 4 -30.08 74.98 1.72
CA ASN A 4 -28.97 74.14 1.38
C ASN A 4 -28.30 73.46 2.61
N GLU A 5 -28.26 74.10 3.76
CA GLU A 5 -27.75 73.57 5.01
C GLU A 5 -28.63 72.41 5.55
N LEU A 6 -29.94 72.60 5.49
CA LEU A 6 -30.90 71.59 5.92
C LEU A 6 -30.90 70.35 5.04
N ARG A 7 -30.58 70.45 3.75
CA ARG A 7 -30.46 69.37 2.82
C ARG A 7 -29.16 68.54 3.08
N ASN A 8 -28.08 69.29 3.28
CA ASN A 8 -26.79 68.66 3.61
C ASN A 8 -26.79 67.87 4.97
N GLU A 9 -27.49 68.46 5.98
CA GLU A 9 -27.65 67.74 7.25
C GLU A 9 -28.46 66.44 7.13
N ARG A 10 -29.52 66.40 6.30
CA ARG A 10 -30.30 65.21 6.03
C ARG A 10 -29.49 64.15 5.25
N GLU A 11 -28.77 64.55 4.23
CA GLU A 11 -27.90 63.64 3.45
C GLU A 11 -26.79 63.04 4.32
N ASN A 12 -26.19 63.86 5.18
CA ASN A 12 -25.17 63.37 6.13
C ASN A 12 -25.73 62.37 7.16
N LYS A 13 -26.95 62.62 7.70
CA LYS A 13 -27.60 61.68 8.62
C LYS A 13 -27.93 60.34 7.97
N HIS A 14 -28.41 60.34 6.72
CA HIS A 14 -28.68 59.11 5.99
C HIS A 14 -27.39 58.35 5.61
N THR A 15 -26.34 59.07 5.30
CA THR A 15 -25.03 58.46 5.02
C THR A 15 -24.42 57.83 6.26
N LEU A 16 -24.45 58.51 7.42
CA LEU A 16 -24.01 58.00 8.69
C LEU A 16 -24.80 56.78 9.14
N LEU A 17 -26.14 56.80 8.94
CA LEU A 17 -27.00 55.63 9.23
C LEU A 17 -26.61 54.40 8.37
N ARG A 18 -26.38 54.62 7.08
CA ARG A 18 -25.93 53.53 6.15
C ARG A 18 -24.57 52.96 6.54
N VAL A 19 -23.61 53.85 6.86
CA VAL A 19 -22.29 53.45 7.30
C VAL A 19 -22.34 52.63 8.61
N ASN A 20 -23.15 53.09 9.58
CA ASN A 20 -23.32 52.37 10.85
C ASN A 20 -24.06 51.05 10.67
N LEU A 21 -25.03 50.96 9.77
CA LEU A 21 -25.71 49.69 9.44
C LEU A 21 -24.75 48.69 8.81
N ILE A 22 -23.93 49.13 7.85
CA ILE A 22 -22.92 48.28 7.20
C ILE A 22 -21.86 47.85 8.23
N GLY A 23 -21.38 48.80 9.07
CA GLY A 23 -20.43 48.51 10.14
C GLY A 23 -20.98 47.51 11.18
N GLY A 24 -22.23 47.69 11.56
CA GLY A 24 -22.92 46.77 12.47
C GLY A 24 -23.09 45.38 11.86
N PHE A 25 -23.47 45.28 10.58
CA PHE A 25 -23.57 44.01 9.88
C PHE A 25 -22.21 43.31 9.80
N LEU A 26 -21.15 44.02 9.45
CA LEU A 26 -19.79 43.50 9.40
C LEU A 26 -19.32 43.01 10.77
N GLY A 27 -19.64 43.76 11.84
CA GLY A 27 -19.33 43.36 13.21
C GLY A 27 -20.01 42.06 13.62
N VAL A 28 -21.29 41.90 13.27
CA VAL A 28 -22.03 40.64 13.51
C VAL A 28 -21.40 39.47 12.73
N CYS A 29 -21.05 39.68 11.48
CA CYS A 29 -20.35 38.62 10.68
C CYS A 29 -19.02 38.22 11.32
N LEU A 30 -18.24 39.17 11.80
CA LEU A 30 -16.96 38.88 12.48
C LEU A 30 -17.16 38.13 13.79
N LEU A 31 -18.20 38.43 14.57
CA LEU A 31 -18.52 37.69 15.79
C LEU A 31 -18.95 36.27 15.49
N ILE A 32 -19.75 36.05 14.45
CA ILE A 32 -20.13 34.69 14.00
C ILE A 32 -18.87 33.91 13.56
N PHE A 33 -18.01 34.55 12.78
CA PHE A 33 -16.77 33.92 12.31
C PHE A 33 -15.82 33.57 13.47
N ALA A 34 -15.65 34.48 14.43
CA ALA A 34 -14.86 34.24 15.63
C ALA A 34 -15.45 33.08 16.47
N GLY A 35 -16.76 33.00 16.59
CA GLY A 35 -17.43 31.89 17.25
C GLY A 35 -17.22 30.54 16.57
N LEU A 36 -17.28 30.52 15.23
CA LEU A 36 -17.01 29.31 14.44
C LEU A 36 -15.53 28.89 14.57
N LEU A 37 -14.59 29.83 14.52
CA LEU A 37 -13.18 29.55 14.74
C LEU A 37 -12.92 29.01 16.16
N PHE A 38 -13.53 29.62 17.17
CA PHE A 38 -13.42 29.11 18.54
C PHE A 38 -13.97 27.70 18.67
N TYR A 39 -15.11 27.42 18.08
CA TYR A 39 -15.71 26.08 18.06
C TYR A 39 -14.79 25.06 17.41
N THR A 40 -14.29 25.32 16.21
CA THR A 40 -13.41 24.41 15.47
C THR A 40 -12.07 24.20 16.17
N GLN A 41 -11.46 25.26 16.71
CA GLN A 41 -10.13 25.17 17.33
C GLN A 41 -10.16 24.62 18.76
N LYS A 42 -11.17 24.99 19.58
CA LYS A 42 -11.22 24.59 20.99
C LYS A 42 -12.04 23.33 21.25
N ILE A 43 -13.14 23.13 20.56
CA ILE A 43 -14.04 21.99 20.78
C ILE A 43 -13.58 20.80 19.95
N ASN A 44 -13.32 21.01 18.66
CA ASN A 44 -12.93 19.94 17.75
C ASN A 44 -11.42 19.85 17.50
N GLY A 45 -10.61 20.74 18.09
CA GLY A 45 -9.16 20.83 17.84
C GLY A 45 -8.39 19.55 18.14
N ALA A 46 -8.76 18.83 19.20
CA ALA A 46 -8.12 17.55 19.54
C ALA A 46 -8.43 16.45 18.51
N GLU A 47 -9.63 16.46 17.95
CA GLU A 47 -10.03 15.50 16.90
C GLU A 47 -9.32 15.79 15.58
N TYR A 48 -9.27 17.05 15.15
CA TYR A 48 -8.52 17.45 13.96
C TYR A 48 -7.02 17.20 14.11
N LEU A 49 -6.45 17.42 15.30
CA LEU A 49 -5.05 17.10 15.57
C LEU A 49 -4.82 15.59 15.47
N SER A 50 -5.70 14.77 16.03
CA SER A 50 -5.59 13.30 15.96
C SER A 50 -5.71 12.78 14.52
N GLN A 51 -6.57 13.36 13.71
CA GLN A 51 -6.70 13.04 12.29
C GLN A 51 -5.45 13.46 11.52
N SER A 52 -4.92 14.65 11.76
CA SER A 52 -3.68 15.13 11.14
C SER A 52 -2.49 14.23 11.49
N VAL A 53 -2.32 13.88 12.76
CA VAL A 53 -1.25 12.97 13.20
C VAL A 53 -1.41 11.58 12.60
N ARG A 54 -2.63 11.05 12.51
CA ARG A 54 -2.89 9.76 11.84
C ARG A 54 -2.51 9.79 10.37
N THR A 55 -2.76 10.89 9.68
CA THR A 55 -2.40 11.04 8.26
C THR A 55 -0.89 11.12 8.05
N ILE A 56 -0.15 11.72 9.00
CA ILE A 56 1.31 11.88 8.92
C ILE A 56 2.05 10.65 9.47
N THR A 57 1.49 10.00 10.49
CA THR A 57 2.16 8.85 11.11
C THR A 57 1.79 7.57 10.39
N ARG A 58 2.58 7.19 9.39
CA ARG A 58 2.53 5.86 8.79
C ARG A 58 3.29 4.90 9.69
N SER A 59 2.59 3.96 10.30
CA SER A 59 3.24 2.89 11.07
C SER A 59 3.73 1.82 10.10
N GLU A 60 5.02 1.85 9.79
CA GLU A 60 5.66 0.79 9.01
C GLU A 60 6.00 -0.38 9.95
N LYS A 61 5.46 -1.54 9.64
CA LYS A 61 5.76 -2.77 10.37
C LYS A 61 7.09 -3.32 9.90
N VAL A 62 8.17 -3.01 10.60
CA VAL A 62 9.48 -3.60 10.35
C VAL A 62 9.52 -5.00 10.95
N GLU A 63 9.70 -6.02 10.11
CA GLU A 63 9.87 -7.39 10.57
C GLU A 63 11.24 -7.55 11.23
N ALA A 64 11.24 -8.08 12.47
CA ALA A 64 12.49 -8.41 13.15
C ALA A 64 13.22 -9.54 12.45
N SER A 65 14.55 -9.45 12.36
CA SER A 65 15.38 -10.54 11.82
C SER A 65 15.29 -11.78 12.71
N ARG A 66 15.25 -12.95 12.08
CA ARG A 66 15.19 -14.23 12.80
C ARG A 66 16.49 -14.48 13.55
N GLY A 67 16.45 -15.27 14.63
CA GLY A 67 17.63 -15.69 15.36
C GLY A 67 18.63 -16.49 14.51
N ILE A 68 19.90 -16.42 14.83
CA ILE A 68 20.97 -17.24 14.24
C ILE A 68 20.84 -18.66 14.80
N ILE A 69 21.09 -19.68 13.97
CA ILE A 69 21.13 -21.08 14.41
C ILE A 69 22.57 -21.57 14.36
N THR A 70 23.04 -22.09 15.49
CA THR A 70 24.39 -22.65 15.63
C THR A 70 24.32 -24.13 16.01
N ASP A 71 25.41 -24.86 15.78
CA ASP A 71 25.58 -26.18 16.32
C ASP A 71 25.98 -26.11 17.82
N ARG A 72 26.15 -27.28 18.46
CA ARG A 72 26.57 -27.38 19.88
C ARG A 72 27.95 -26.77 20.16
N ASN A 73 28.78 -26.61 19.15
CA ASN A 73 30.13 -26.07 19.25
C ASN A 73 30.15 -24.54 18.92
N GLY A 74 28.99 -23.93 18.66
CA GLY A 74 28.87 -22.53 18.29
C GLY A 74 29.13 -22.25 16.81
N LYS A 75 29.31 -23.26 15.95
CA LYS A 75 29.45 -23.04 14.52
C LYS A 75 28.11 -22.62 13.92
N VAL A 76 28.10 -21.52 13.19
CA VAL A 76 26.90 -21.00 12.55
C VAL A 76 26.47 -21.96 11.44
N LEU A 77 25.20 -22.36 11.47
CA LEU A 77 24.53 -23.15 10.45
C LEU A 77 23.61 -22.31 9.60
N ILE A 78 22.94 -21.34 10.21
CA ILE A 78 22.07 -20.40 9.53
C ILE A 78 22.30 -19.01 10.14
N SER A 79 22.58 -18.07 9.28
CA SER A 79 22.74 -16.66 9.61
C SER A 79 21.72 -15.75 8.89
N ASN A 80 21.80 -14.47 9.10
CA ASN A 80 21.05 -13.48 8.35
C ASN A 80 22.03 -12.52 7.70
N ARG A 81 21.79 -12.14 6.46
CA ARG A 81 22.48 -11.01 5.85
C ARG A 81 21.50 -9.86 5.64
N LEU A 82 21.99 -8.66 5.79
CA LEU A 82 21.24 -7.45 5.43
C LEU A 82 21.07 -7.41 3.92
N THR A 83 19.87 -7.15 3.48
CA THR A 83 19.51 -6.96 2.06
C THR A 83 18.69 -5.70 1.91
N TYR A 84 18.57 -5.25 0.68
CA TYR A 84 17.75 -4.10 0.36
C TYR A 84 16.49 -4.54 -0.39
N THR A 85 15.46 -3.75 -0.26
CA THR A 85 14.19 -3.92 -0.96
C THR A 85 13.83 -2.64 -1.68
N LEU A 86 13.15 -2.78 -2.81
CA LEU A 86 12.50 -1.68 -3.50
C LEU A 86 11.00 -1.75 -3.21
N VAL A 87 10.48 -0.68 -2.72
CA VAL A 87 9.06 -0.48 -2.46
C VAL A 87 8.54 0.51 -3.49
N PHE A 88 7.42 0.19 -4.12
CA PHE A 88 6.76 1.08 -5.07
C PHE A 88 5.41 1.54 -4.52
N SER A 89 5.14 2.83 -4.64
CA SER A 89 3.87 3.46 -4.29
C SER A 89 3.40 4.34 -5.44
N ASP A 90 2.11 4.32 -5.71
CA ASP A 90 1.47 5.16 -6.72
C ASP A 90 0.90 6.47 -6.16
N GLU A 91 1.03 6.71 -4.86
CA GLU A 91 0.49 7.88 -4.16
C GLU A 91 1.05 9.24 -4.65
N GLU A 92 2.22 9.22 -5.31
CA GLU A 92 2.88 10.42 -5.82
C GLU A 92 2.39 10.82 -7.23
N PHE A 93 1.59 9.98 -7.90
CA PHE A 93 1.18 10.18 -9.28
C PHE A 93 -0.25 10.71 -9.36
N GLU A 94 -0.45 11.77 -10.12
CA GLU A 94 -1.78 12.34 -10.42
C GLU A 94 -2.44 11.68 -11.64
N SER A 95 -1.64 11.04 -12.51
CA SER A 95 -2.08 10.43 -13.76
C SER A 95 -1.66 8.96 -13.84
N ASP A 96 -2.57 8.11 -14.35
CA ASP A 96 -2.26 6.72 -14.67
C ASP A 96 -1.13 6.59 -15.70
N THR A 97 -1.06 7.50 -16.66
CA THR A 97 -0.01 7.50 -17.69
C THR A 97 1.37 7.70 -17.06
N ASP A 98 1.52 8.70 -16.18
CA ASP A 98 2.80 9.00 -15.53
C ASP A 98 3.24 7.85 -14.62
N CYS A 99 2.28 7.24 -13.93
CA CYS A 99 2.56 6.06 -13.11
C CYS A 99 2.99 4.85 -13.97
N ASN A 100 2.32 4.62 -15.11
CA ASN A 100 2.68 3.53 -16.03
C ASN A 100 4.07 3.73 -16.64
N ASP A 101 4.43 4.96 -17.00
CA ASP A 101 5.75 5.31 -17.51
C ASP A 101 6.84 5.12 -16.44
N ALA A 102 6.56 5.50 -15.18
CA ALA A 102 7.46 5.26 -14.06
C ALA A 102 7.67 3.76 -13.80
N ILE A 103 6.58 2.99 -13.81
CA ILE A 103 6.64 1.53 -13.70
C ILE A 103 7.47 0.94 -14.82
N PHE A 104 7.25 1.36 -16.06
CA PHE A 104 7.99 0.85 -17.22
C PHE A 104 9.50 1.11 -17.10
N ARG A 105 9.90 2.33 -16.73
CA ARG A 105 11.31 2.69 -16.48
C ARG A 105 11.94 1.83 -15.39
N LEU A 106 11.20 1.57 -14.31
CA LEU A 106 11.66 0.70 -13.21
C LEU A 106 11.81 -0.76 -13.68
N LEU A 107 10.88 -1.26 -14.49
CA LEU A 107 10.94 -2.59 -15.08
C LEU A 107 12.17 -2.76 -16.00
N GLU A 108 12.47 -1.76 -16.83
CA GLU A 108 13.68 -1.76 -17.68
C GLU A 108 14.96 -1.80 -16.85
N LEU A 109 15.02 -0.99 -15.77
CA LEU A 109 16.16 -1.03 -14.86
C LEU A 109 16.33 -2.40 -14.20
N CYS A 110 15.25 -3.05 -13.80
CA CYS A 110 15.32 -4.39 -13.21
C CYS A 110 15.72 -5.45 -14.24
N ARG A 111 15.25 -5.35 -15.48
CA ARG A 111 15.66 -6.25 -16.58
C ARG A 111 17.15 -6.11 -16.89
N SER A 112 17.68 -4.88 -16.99
CA SER A 112 19.09 -4.64 -17.26
C SER A 112 20.02 -5.16 -16.16
N ASN A 113 19.55 -5.17 -14.91
CA ASN A 113 20.27 -5.70 -13.76
C ASN A 113 19.90 -7.16 -13.40
N ASN A 114 19.08 -7.83 -14.23
CA ASN A 114 18.60 -9.19 -14.01
C ASN A 114 17.93 -9.41 -12.63
N VAL A 115 17.22 -8.40 -12.14
CA VAL A 115 16.49 -8.45 -10.88
C VAL A 115 15.03 -8.84 -11.14
N LYS A 116 14.53 -9.78 -10.34
CA LYS A 116 13.14 -10.23 -10.40
C LYS A 116 12.28 -9.34 -9.52
N TRP A 117 11.12 -8.96 -10.03
CA TRP A 117 10.11 -8.23 -9.26
C TRP A 117 8.92 -9.12 -8.88
N THR A 118 8.17 -8.67 -7.90
CA THR A 118 6.96 -9.36 -7.40
C THR A 118 5.81 -9.15 -8.36
N ASP A 119 5.35 -10.20 -8.99
CA ASP A 119 4.21 -10.22 -9.92
C ASP A 119 3.46 -11.54 -9.74
N THR A 120 2.25 -11.45 -9.19
CA THR A 120 1.37 -12.59 -8.91
C THR A 120 0.09 -12.59 -9.73
N LEU A 121 -0.03 -11.72 -10.75
CA LEU A 121 -1.17 -11.72 -11.64
C LEU A 121 -1.28 -13.09 -12.33
N PRO A 122 -2.43 -13.80 -12.23
CA PRO A 122 -2.56 -15.19 -12.70
C PRO A 122 -2.76 -15.27 -14.22
N VAL A 123 -1.89 -14.61 -14.97
CA VAL A 123 -1.82 -14.64 -16.43
C VAL A 123 -0.37 -14.84 -16.85
N SER A 124 -0.13 -15.60 -17.91
CA SER A 124 1.23 -15.83 -18.45
C SER A 124 1.97 -14.51 -18.72
N LYS A 125 3.29 -14.53 -18.61
CA LYS A 125 4.12 -13.32 -18.80
C LYS A 125 4.31 -12.95 -20.28
N GLU A 126 4.16 -13.92 -21.16
CA GLU A 126 4.37 -13.78 -22.60
C GLU A 126 3.11 -14.20 -23.38
N PRO A 127 2.82 -13.56 -24.53
CA PRO A 127 1.76 -14.01 -25.41
C PRO A 127 2.11 -15.37 -26.08
N PRO A 128 1.13 -16.21 -26.42
CA PRO A 128 -0.31 -16.01 -26.20
C PRO A 128 -0.67 -16.08 -24.71
N PHE A 129 -1.48 -15.10 -24.25
CA PHE A 129 -1.86 -15.04 -22.84
C PHE A 129 -2.76 -16.20 -22.46
N THR A 130 -2.42 -16.85 -21.35
CA THR A 130 -3.16 -17.96 -20.76
C THR A 130 -3.26 -17.76 -19.24
N TYR A 131 -4.34 -18.25 -18.65
CA TYR A 131 -4.48 -18.20 -17.19
C TYR A 131 -3.53 -19.17 -16.51
N THR A 132 -2.89 -18.71 -15.45
CA THR A 132 -2.11 -19.52 -14.53
C THR A 132 -2.86 -19.69 -13.21
N THR A 133 -2.42 -20.59 -12.35
CA THR A 133 -3.02 -20.74 -11.02
C THR A 133 -2.71 -19.52 -10.16
N PRO A 134 -3.73 -18.84 -9.58
CA PRO A 134 -3.48 -17.72 -8.67
C PRO A 134 -2.64 -18.16 -7.46
N THR A 135 -1.74 -17.30 -7.02
CA THR A 135 -0.95 -17.54 -5.80
C THR A 135 -1.85 -17.48 -4.56
N ASP A 136 -2.79 -16.53 -4.54
CA ASP A 136 -3.84 -16.40 -3.54
C ASP A 136 -5.20 -16.24 -4.23
N GLU A 137 -6.01 -17.29 -4.12
CA GLU A 137 -7.33 -17.35 -4.74
C GLU A 137 -8.31 -16.36 -4.10
N GLY A 138 -8.18 -16.13 -2.78
CA GLY A 138 -9.03 -15.21 -2.03
C GLY A 138 -8.79 -13.77 -2.46
N ALA A 139 -7.53 -13.36 -2.46
CA ALA A 139 -7.12 -12.01 -2.86
C ALA A 139 -7.48 -11.73 -4.33
N PHE A 140 -7.28 -12.70 -5.23
CA PHE A 140 -7.65 -12.53 -6.64
C PHE A 140 -9.17 -12.37 -6.83
N ARG A 141 -9.96 -13.12 -6.07
CA ARG A 141 -11.43 -12.98 -6.10
C ARG A 141 -11.90 -11.62 -5.59
N GLU A 142 -11.27 -11.12 -4.54
CA GLU A 142 -11.57 -9.81 -3.97
C GLU A 142 -11.19 -8.69 -4.93
N TYR A 143 -10.04 -8.81 -5.58
CA TYR A 143 -9.62 -7.91 -6.65
C TYR A 143 -10.63 -7.86 -7.81
N LEU A 144 -11.11 -9.02 -8.31
CA LEU A 144 -12.10 -9.04 -9.39
C LEU A 144 -13.41 -8.37 -9.01
N LYS A 145 -13.77 -8.40 -7.72
CA LYS A 145 -14.96 -7.71 -7.20
C LYS A 145 -14.75 -6.21 -7.06
N SER A 146 -13.58 -5.80 -6.54
CA SER A 146 -13.28 -4.38 -6.31
C SER A 146 -13.20 -3.58 -7.61
N GLU A 147 -12.70 -4.20 -8.67
CA GLU A 147 -12.57 -3.58 -9.99
C GLU A 147 -13.78 -3.83 -10.93
N ASP A 148 -14.88 -4.37 -10.38
CA ASP A 148 -16.09 -4.73 -11.15
C ASP A 148 -15.78 -5.54 -12.43
N LEU A 149 -14.77 -6.40 -12.33
CA LEU A 149 -14.35 -7.27 -13.43
C LEU A 149 -15.25 -8.51 -13.51
N PRO A 150 -15.45 -9.07 -14.71
CA PRO A 150 -16.37 -10.19 -14.90
C PRO A 150 -16.01 -11.37 -13.99
N ALA A 151 -16.98 -11.73 -13.17
CA ALA A 151 -16.82 -12.73 -12.13
C ALA A 151 -16.61 -14.15 -12.68
N ILE A 152 -15.97 -14.93 -11.89
CA ILE A 152 -15.52 -16.30 -12.04
C ILE A 152 -16.68 -17.29 -12.18
N THR A 153 -16.56 -18.22 -13.10
CA THR A 153 -17.45 -19.41 -13.16
C THR A 153 -17.21 -20.30 -11.94
N VAL A 154 -18.30 -20.76 -11.32
CA VAL A 154 -18.28 -21.66 -10.15
C VAL A 154 -17.41 -22.89 -10.45
N GLY A 155 -16.36 -23.10 -9.70
CA GLY A 155 -15.49 -24.29 -9.75
C GLY A 155 -14.11 -24.10 -10.35
N THR A 156 -13.85 -23.07 -11.13
CA THR A 156 -12.51 -22.69 -11.60
C THR A 156 -12.29 -21.21 -11.32
N LEU A 157 -11.21 -20.87 -10.63
CA LEU A 157 -10.82 -19.48 -10.33
C LEU A 157 -10.26 -18.81 -11.60
N ARG A 158 -11.08 -18.72 -12.63
CA ARG A 158 -10.75 -18.07 -13.89
C ARG A 158 -11.85 -17.07 -14.23
N PRO A 159 -11.52 -15.88 -14.74
CA PRO A 159 -12.51 -14.98 -15.33
C PRO A 159 -13.32 -15.72 -16.40
N THR A 160 -14.57 -15.35 -16.58
CA THR A 160 -15.46 -15.95 -17.57
C THR A 160 -14.99 -15.73 -19.01
N GLN A 161 -14.18 -14.72 -19.22
CA GLN A 161 -13.60 -14.38 -20.53
C GLN A 161 -12.23 -15.01 -20.74
N GLU A 162 -11.81 -15.15 -21.99
CA GLU A 162 -10.48 -15.62 -22.35
C GLU A 162 -9.37 -14.66 -21.87
N ALA A 163 -8.18 -15.17 -21.58
CA ALA A 163 -7.08 -14.39 -21.03
C ALA A 163 -6.65 -13.20 -21.90
N PRO A 164 -6.63 -13.26 -23.25
CA PRO A 164 -6.35 -12.10 -24.09
C PRO A 164 -7.36 -10.96 -23.94
N LEU A 165 -8.67 -11.31 -23.84
CA LEU A 165 -9.73 -10.31 -23.63
C LEU A 165 -9.64 -9.69 -22.23
N PHE A 166 -9.33 -10.50 -21.23
CA PHE A 166 -9.08 -10.02 -19.88
C PHE A 166 -7.88 -9.05 -19.82
N MET A 167 -6.80 -9.38 -20.51
CA MET A 167 -5.65 -8.48 -20.61
C MET A 167 -5.98 -7.15 -21.32
N ALA A 168 -6.78 -7.21 -22.40
CA ALA A 168 -7.25 -6.00 -23.07
C ALA A 168 -8.14 -5.13 -22.17
N GLN A 169 -8.97 -5.74 -21.34
CA GLN A 169 -9.79 -5.04 -20.35
C GLN A 169 -8.91 -4.38 -19.26
N LEU A 170 -7.93 -5.10 -18.72
CA LEU A 170 -6.99 -4.55 -17.74
C LEU A 170 -6.14 -3.41 -18.32
N ARG A 171 -5.73 -3.54 -19.60
CA ARG A 171 -5.02 -2.49 -20.31
C ARG A 171 -5.84 -1.19 -20.38
N LYS A 172 -7.14 -1.31 -20.65
CA LYS A 172 -8.06 -0.18 -20.66
C LYS A 172 -8.31 0.37 -19.24
N LEU A 173 -8.48 -0.52 -18.25
CA LEU A 173 -8.72 -0.15 -16.85
C LEU A 173 -7.60 0.71 -16.29
N TYR A 174 -6.35 0.32 -16.52
CA TYR A 174 -5.17 1.02 -16.03
C TYR A 174 -4.59 2.06 -17.00
N GLY A 175 -5.27 2.37 -18.09
CA GLY A 175 -4.83 3.39 -19.04
C GLY A 175 -3.46 3.10 -19.66
N VAL A 176 -3.11 1.81 -19.86
CA VAL A 176 -1.82 1.43 -20.45
C VAL A 176 -1.85 1.67 -21.96
N ALA A 177 -0.99 2.57 -22.43
CA ALA A 177 -0.96 3.01 -23.83
C ALA A 177 -0.66 1.86 -24.81
N ASP A 178 -1.25 1.95 -26.02
CA ASP A 178 -1.04 0.95 -27.07
C ASP A 178 0.38 0.93 -27.65
N SER A 179 1.17 1.95 -27.34
CA SER A 179 2.60 2.03 -27.71
C SER A 179 3.47 0.98 -27.03
N TYR A 180 3.04 0.47 -25.86
CA TYR A 180 3.78 -0.59 -25.17
C TYR A 180 3.55 -1.95 -25.82
N SER A 181 4.61 -2.77 -25.91
CA SER A 181 4.48 -4.15 -26.34
C SER A 181 3.55 -4.94 -25.42
N ASP A 182 2.99 -6.05 -25.89
CA ASP A 182 2.10 -6.88 -25.07
C ASP A 182 2.81 -7.42 -23.82
N THR A 183 4.09 -7.72 -23.90
CA THR A 183 4.91 -8.17 -22.76
C THR A 183 5.13 -7.05 -21.76
N ASP A 184 5.38 -5.82 -22.23
CA ASP A 184 5.58 -4.67 -21.35
C ASP A 184 4.27 -4.23 -20.72
N ALA A 185 3.19 -4.16 -21.49
CA ALA A 185 1.86 -3.89 -20.97
C ALA A 185 1.46 -4.92 -19.91
N ARG A 186 1.75 -6.22 -20.13
CA ARG A 186 1.51 -7.28 -19.16
C ARG A 186 2.32 -7.07 -17.87
N ALA A 187 3.58 -6.65 -17.98
CA ALA A 187 4.42 -6.39 -16.81
C ALA A 187 3.93 -5.17 -16.02
N ILE A 188 3.57 -4.07 -16.69
CA ILE A 188 2.97 -2.87 -16.08
C ILE A 188 1.66 -3.25 -15.34
N ILE A 189 0.77 -3.97 -16.01
CA ILE A 189 -0.50 -4.44 -15.43
C ILE A 189 -0.24 -5.33 -14.23
N GLY A 190 0.79 -6.18 -14.24
CA GLY A 190 1.19 -7.00 -13.10
C GLY A 190 1.56 -6.17 -11.88
N VAL A 191 2.26 -5.06 -12.05
CA VAL A 191 2.59 -4.12 -10.96
C VAL A 191 1.34 -3.40 -10.47
N ARG A 192 0.48 -2.90 -11.38
CA ARG A 192 -0.80 -2.26 -11.03
C ARG A 192 -1.72 -3.20 -10.24
N TYR A 193 -1.78 -4.46 -10.64
CA TYR A 193 -2.50 -5.49 -9.90
C TYR A 193 -1.97 -5.65 -8.46
N GLN A 194 -0.65 -5.62 -8.26
CA GLN A 194 -0.06 -5.68 -6.92
C GLN A 194 -0.41 -4.45 -6.07
N LEU A 195 -0.45 -3.27 -6.68
CA LEU A 195 -0.87 -2.04 -6.01
C LEU A 195 -2.35 -2.13 -5.58
N ALA A 196 -3.23 -2.60 -6.46
CA ALA A 196 -4.64 -2.81 -6.13
C ALA A 196 -4.82 -3.85 -4.99
N LEU A 197 -4.04 -4.94 -4.99
CA LEU A 197 -4.05 -5.91 -3.88
C LEU A 197 -3.57 -5.28 -2.57
N ARG A 198 -2.57 -4.40 -2.62
CA ARG A 198 -2.11 -3.64 -1.45
C ARG A 198 -3.23 -2.77 -0.88
N ASP A 199 -3.96 -2.08 -1.73
CA ASP A 199 -5.05 -1.19 -1.31
C ASP A 199 -6.19 -1.97 -0.65
N ILE A 200 -6.51 -3.15 -1.15
CA ILE A 200 -7.51 -4.05 -0.57
C ILE A 200 -7.04 -4.60 0.78
N ALA A 201 -5.81 -5.08 0.88
CA ALA A 201 -5.29 -5.76 2.08
C ALA A 201 -4.73 -4.80 3.13
N GLY A 202 -4.43 -3.58 2.75
CA GLY A 202 -3.60 -2.64 3.51
C GLY A 202 -2.14 -3.05 3.55
N GLY A 203 -1.23 -2.09 3.54
CA GLY A 203 0.20 -2.37 3.65
C GLY A 203 1.04 -1.70 2.59
N THR A 204 2.21 -2.27 2.31
CA THR A 204 3.20 -1.72 1.38
C THR A 204 3.50 -2.74 0.29
N TYR A 205 3.57 -2.30 -0.96
CA TYR A 205 3.96 -3.18 -2.06
C TYR A 205 5.48 -3.24 -2.18
N THR A 206 6.06 -4.37 -1.80
CA THR A 206 7.47 -4.66 -2.05
C THR A 206 7.65 -5.12 -3.50
N PHE A 207 8.15 -4.20 -4.33
CA PHE A 207 8.36 -4.44 -5.76
C PHE A 207 9.45 -5.49 -6.00
N ALA A 208 10.63 -5.31 -5.39
CA ALA A 208 11.72 -6.28 -5.45
C ALA A 208 12.40 -6.44 -4.09
N SER A 209 12.84 -7.65 -3.80
CA SER A 209 13.59 -7.99 -2.59
C SER A 209 14.94 -8.59 -2.95
N ASP A 210 15.86 -8.54 -1.98
CA ASP A 210 17.25 -9.01 -2.15
C ASP A 210 18.00 -8.30 -3.29
N VAL A 211 17.88 -6.97 -3.27
CA VAL A 211 18.43 -6.07 -4.29
C VAL A 211 19.87 -5.71 -3.92
N SER A 212 20.74 -5.60 -4.92
CA SER A 212 22.14 -5.18 -4.75
C SER A 212 22.26 -3.68 -4.43
N VAL A 213 23.37 -3.31 -3.80
CA VAL A 213 23.66 -1.89 -3.49
C VAL A 213 23.82 -1.08 -4.77
N GLU A 214 24.38 -1.68 -5.82
CA GLU A 214 24.57 -1.04 -7.12
C GLU A 214 23.24 -0.61 -7.74
N LEU A 215 22.21 -1.48 -7.66
CA LEU A 215 20.87 -1.13 -8.15
C LEU A 215 20.23 -0.03 -7.29
N ILE A 216 20.40 -0.08 -5.98
CA ILE A 216 19.92 0.99 -5.09
C ILE A 216 20.52 2.34 -5.47
N ASN A 217 21.84 2.39 -5.72
CA ASN A 217 22.49 3.62 -6.14
C ASN A 217 21.93 4.13 -7.48
N GLN A 218 21.70 3.23 -8.46
CA GLN A 218 21.06 3.60 -9.72
C GLN A 218 19.64 4.16 -9.55
N VAL A 219 18.85 3.58 -8.62
CA VAL A 219 17.49 4.07 -8.31
C VAL A 219 17.56 5.46 -7.68
N VAL A 220 18.45 5.66 -6.70
CA VAL A 220 18.62 6.94 -6.00
C VAL A 220 19.13 8.02 -6.95
N ASP A 221 20.16 7.72 -7.74
CA ASP A 221 20.75 8.65 -8.70
C ASP A 221 19.77 9.00 -9.84
N GLY A 222 19.00 8.00 -10.30
CA GLY A 222 18.02 8.15 -11.36
C GLY A 222 16.72 8.82 -10.92
N ARG A 223 16.52 9.08 -9.62
CA ARG A 223 15.32 9.71 -9.03
C ARG A 223 14.03 9.11 -9.57
N TYR A 224 13.89 7.78 -9.43
CA TYR A 224 12.69 7.08 -9.87
C TYR A 224 11.52 7.49 -8.96
N ALA A 225 10.51 8.15 -9.54
CA ALA A 225 9.31 8.58 -8.83
C ALA A 225 8.54 7.36 -8.28
N GLY A 226 7.95 7.50 -7.10
CA GLY A 226 7.18 6.44 -6.43
C GLY A 226 8.03 5.29 -5.89
N VAL A 227 9.37 5.33 -6.01
CA VAL A 227 10.27 4.26 -5.53
C VAL A 227 10.95 4.68 -4.24
N THR A 228 10.75 3.89 -3.20
CA THR A 228 11.46 4.02 -1.92
C THR A 228 12.30 2.77 -1.66
N THR A 229 13.41 2.95 -0.96
CA THR A 229 14.32 1.87 -0.62
C THR A 229 14.13 1.47 0.84
N GLY A 230 14.01 0.18 1.10
CA GLY A 230 13.91 -0.38 2.43
C GLY A 230 15.08 -1.33 2.71
N THR A 231 15.20 -1.73 3.97
CA THR A 231 16.15 -2.77 4.39
C THR A 231 15.38 -4.01 4.83
N ALA A 232 15.87 -5.17 4.47
CA ALA A 232 15.32 -6.45 4.87
C ALA A 232 16.43 -7.41 5.31
N SER A 233 16.04 -8.52 5.91
CA SER A 233 16.96 -9.56 6.35
C SER A 233 16.71 -10.83 5.56
N ALA A 234 17.70 -11.27 4.76
CA ALA A 234 17.66 -12.53 4.06
C ALA A 234 18.36 -13.64 4.85
N ARG A 235 17.78 -14.82 4.84
CA ARG A 235 18.31 -16.00 5.51
C ARG A 235 19.42 -16.62 4.68
N VAL A 236 20.59 -16.82 5.28
CA VAL A 236 21.74 -17.48 4.65
C VAL A 236 21.93 -18.83 5.32
N TYR A 237 22.05 -19.87 4.50
CA TYR A 237 22.31 -21.23 4.95
C TYR A 237 23.78 -21.56 4.72
N ASP A 238 24.55 -21.61 5.81
CA ASP A 238 26.00 -21.84 5.77
C ASP A 238 26.34 -23.37 5.80
N THR A 239 25.31 -24.18 5.66
CA THR A 239 25.47 -25.64 5.65
C THR A 239 24.59 -26.28 4.58
N THR A 240 25.11 -27.37 3.99
CA THR A 240 24.36 -28.25 3.08
C THR A 240 23.71 -29.42 3.81
N TYR A 241 24.03 -29.60 5.09
CA TYR A 241 23.54 -30.71 5.91
C TYR A 241 22.28 -30.31 6.69
N ALA A 242 21.54 -31.31 7.14
CA ALA A 242 20.39 -31.16 8.02
C ALA A 242 19.22 -30.30 7.44
N ALA A 243 19.07 -30.28 6.11
CA ALA A 243 18.00 -29.54 5.46
C ALA A 243 16.59 -29.91 5.95
N HIS A 244 16.40 -31.16 6.38
CA HIS A 244 15.14 -31.66 6.95
C HIS A 244 14.82 -31.10 8.35
N VAL A 245 15.84 -30.69 9.11
CA VAL A 245 15.69 -30.05 10.44
C VAL A 245 15.64 -28.54 10.32
N LEU A 246 16.52 -27.97 9.50
CA LEU A 246 16.69 -26.53 9.34
C LEU A 246 15.56 -25.90 8.52
N GLY A 247 14.84 -26.72 7.74
CA GLY A 247 13.75 -26.26 6.89
C GLY A 247 14.24 -25.44 5.69
N ARG A 248 13.32 -25.15 4.78
CA ARG A 248 13.51 -24.12 3.74
C ARG A 248 12.96 -22.80 4.27
N GLY A 249 13.71 -21.73 4.14
CA GLY A 249 13.17 -20.38 4.31
C GLY A 249 12.12 -20.16 3.23
N VAL A 250 10.85 -20.28 3.60
CA VAL A 250 9.75 -19.84 2.74
C VAL A 250 9.64 -18.34 2.99
N LEU A 251 9.80 -17.54 1.96
CA LEU A 251 9.48 -16.11 2.00
C LEU A 251 8.03 -15.97 2.47
N ALA A 252 7.79 -15.11 3.46
CA ALA A 252 6.46 -14.84 3.97
C ALA A 252 5.57 -14.37 2.80
N GLY A 253 4.66 -15.22 2.36
CA GLY A 253 3.80 -15.00 1.17
C GLY A 253 3.56 -16.27 0.36
N GLN A 254 4.47 -17.23 0.38
CA GLN A 254 4.23 -18.53 -0.23
C GLN A 254 3.82 -19.57 0.84
N ARG A 255 2.56 -19.55 1.27
CA ARG A 255 1.96 -20.76 1.86
C ARG A 255 1.86 -21.80 0.75
N GLN A 256 2.88 -22.61 0.59
CA GLN A 256 2.72 -23.86 -0.16
C GLN A 256 1.63 -24.67 0.55
N ARG A 257 0.54 -24.94 -0.14
CA ARG A 257 -0.43 -25.98 0.27
C ARG A 257 0.36 -27.25 0.57
N GLY A 258 0.23 -27.72 1.81
CA GLY A 258 0.97 -28.88 2.29
C GLY A 258 0.78 -30.08 1.39
N ILE A 259 1.87 -30.74 1.09
CA ILE A 259 1.85 -32.10 0.60
C ILE A 259 1.18 -32.96 1.70
N PRO A 260 0.10 -33.68 1.41
CA PRO A 260 -0.56 -34.51 2.42
C PRO A 260 0.44 -35.56 2.94
N GLY A 261 0.79 -35.51 4.21
CA GLY A 261 1.63 -36.49 4.87
C GLY A 261 2.84 -36.01 5.68
N GLN A 262 3.20 -34.70 5.61
CA GLN A 262 4.29 -34.19 6.47
C GLN A 262 3.74 -33.51 7.71
N ARG A 263 3.99 -34.09 8.88
CA ARG A 263 3.75 -33.48 10.18
C ARG A 263 4.70 -32.29 10.36
N VAL A 264 4.14 -31.10 10.44
CA VAL A 264 4.88 -29.87 10.79
C VAL A 264 5.12 -29.92 12.31
N PHE A 265 6.37 -30.12 12.72
CA PHE A 265 6.74 -29.93 14.13
C PHE A 265 6.86 -28.42 14.40
N HIS A 266 5.93 -27.89 15.16
CA HIS A 266 6.07 -26.58 15.75
C HIS A 266 7.09 -26.64 16.91
N VAL A 267 8.29 -26.12 16.70
CA VAL A 267 9.20 -25.83 17.80
C VAL A 267 8.67 -24.58 18.53
N ARG A 268 8.09 -24.81 19.69
CA ARG A 268 7.60 -23.78 20.60
C ARG A 268 8.78 -22.97 21.13
N SER A 269 8.96 -21.72 20.73
CA SER A 269 9.88 -20.82 21.42
C SER A 269 9.22 -20.45 22.75
N GLY A 270 9.95 -20.68 23.86
CA GLY A 270 9.46 -20.43 25.21
C GLY A 270 9.28 -18.96 25.51
N GLY A 271 8.09 -18.43 25.28
CA GLY A 271 7.61 -17.18 25.81
C GLY A 271 6.55 -17.48 26.87
N ARG A 272 6.76 -17.03 28.08
CA ARG A 272 5.83 -17.15 29.20
C ARG A 272 4.50 -16.45 28.88
N GLU A 273 3.49 -17.21 28.47
CA GLU A 273 2.11 -16.73 28.50
C GLU A 273 1.56 -16.86 29.91
N ARG A 274 1.18 -15.75 30.53
CA ARG A 274 0.34 -15.71 31.71
C ARG A 274 -1.07 -16.15 31.31
N ARG A 275 -1.46 -17.30 31.80
CA ARG A 275 -2.82 -17.83 31.71
C ARG A 275 -3.75 -16.93 32.54
N VAL A 276 -4.66 -16.22 31.88
CA VAL A 276 -5.82 -15.61 32.55
C VAL A 276 -6.93 -16.66 32.57
N GLU A 277 -7.16 -17.23 33.73
CA GLU A 277 -8.30 -18.12 33.99
C GLU A 277 -9.59 -17.32 33.97
N GLY A 278 -10.38 -17.45 32.90
CA GLY A 278 -11.76 -17.03 32.87
C GLY A 278 -12.64 -18.03 33.60
N ARG A 279 -13.14 -17.69 34.80
CA ARG A 279 -14.16 -18.43 35.51
C ARG A 279 -15.43 -18.56 34.65
N ARG A 280 -15.79 -19.79 34.32
CA ARG A 280 -17.15 -20.13 33.86
C ARG A 280 -18.06 -20.11 35.06
N GLY A 281 -19.00 -19.15 35.09
CA GLY A 281 -20.13 -19.18 35.99
C GLY A 281 -21.07 -20.33 35.60
N VAL A 282 -21.25 -21.27 36.50
CA VAL A 282 -22.27 -22.29 36.46
C VAL A 282 -23.58 -21.64 36.93
N SER A 283 -24.60 -21.68 36.09
CA SER A 283 -25.99 -21.35 36.50
C SER A 283 -26.70 -22.67 36.83
N PRO A 284 -27.36 -22.79 38.00
CA PRO A 284 -28.27 -23.87 38.26
C PRO A 284 -29.72 -23.45 37.98
N ARG A 285 -30.44 -24.37 37.35
CA ARG A 285 -31.90 -24.50 37.18
C ARG A 285 -32.67 -23.46 36.38
#